data_fa3a3968068df7fb4e6604c7bfc002ad
#
_entry.id   fa3a3968068df7fb4e6604c7bfc002ad
#
_cell.length_a   1.000
_cell.length_b   1.000
_cell.length_c   1.000
_cell.angle_alpha   90.00
_cell.angle_beta   90.00
_cell.angle_gamma   90.00
#
_symmetry.space_group_name_H-M   'P 1'
#
loop_
_entity.id
_entity.type
_entity.pdbx_description
1 polymer ?
#
loop_
_entity_poly.entity_id
_entity_poly.type
_entity_poly.pdbx_seq_one_letter_code
_entity_poly.pdbx_strand_id
1 'polypeptide(L)'
;MGLLSFVKDAGEKIWDAVSGGSKEDRAEKLKKHIDNLNLPGAEKVNIDVADDGTATITGDVGSQEDKEKILVAVGNVTGVGQVNDSVNVTQSGAESRYYTVKSGDTLSAISKAMYGSANDYQRIFEANKPMLTHPDKIYPGQVLIIPAK
;
A
#
# COMPACT_ATOMS: atom_id res chain seq x y z
N MET A 1 -10.12 -8.94 -7.19
CA MET A 1 -10.85 -7.76 -6.70
C MET A 1 -11.20 -7.94 -5.26
N GLY A 2 -10.95 -6.94 -4.45
CA GLY A 2 -11.20 -7.05 -3.04
C GLY A 2 -11.13 -5.71 -2.36
N LEU A 3 -11.51 -5.72 -1.10
CA LEU A 3 -11.48 -4.54 -0.25
C LEU A 3 -10.42 -4.76 0.81
N LEU A 4 -9.41 -3.89 0.82
CA LEU A 4 -8.34 -3.92 1.80
C LEU A 4 -8.60 -2.85 2.86
N SER A 5 -8.48 -3.24 4.12
CA SER A 5 -8.66 -2.33 5.24
C SER A 5 -7.32 -1.78 5.71
N PHE A 6 -7.30 -0.48 6.02
CA PHE A 6 -6.11 0.21 6.49
C PHE A 6 -6.45 1.01 7.74
N VAL A 7 -5.43 1.36 8.51
CA VAL A 7 -5.61 2.22 9.68
C VAL A 7 -5.66 3.66 9.21
N LYS A 8 -6.85 4.27 9.28
CA LYS A 8 -7.12 5.57 8.67
C LYS A 8 -6.23 6.70 9.18
N ASP A 9 -5.86 6.64 10.46
CA ASP A 9 -5.06 7.68 11.10
C ASP A 9 -3.56 7.44 10.99
N ALA A 10 -3.15 6.30 10.43
CA ALA A 10 -1.76 5.99 10.20
C ALA A 10 -1.38 6.32 8.76
N GLY A 11 -0.09 6.36 8.47
CA GLY A 11 0.41 6.49 7.11
C GLY A 11 0.95 7.87 6.78
N GLU A 12 1.29 8.03 5.52
CA GLU A 12 1.86 9.27 4.99
C GLU A 12 0.83 10.39 4.98
N LYS A 13 1.22 11.56 5.45
CA LYS A 13 0.35 12.73 5.43
C LYS A 13 0.64 13.54 4.17
N ILE A 14 -0.15 13.35 3.15
CA ILE A 14 0.04 14.04 1.87
C ILE A 14 -0.95 15.18 1.67
N TRP A 15 -1.91 15.33 2.58
CA TRP A 15 -2.82 16.48 2.60
C TRP A 15 -3.12 16.86 4.04
N ASP A 16 -3.62 18.08 4.20
CA ASP A 16 -4.05 18.55 5.50
C ASP A 16 -5.38 17.89 5.87
N ALA A 17 -5.40 17.18 6.97
CA ALA A 17 -6.60 16.49 7.43
C ALA A 17 -7.75 17.46 7.76
N VAL A 18 -7.42 18.68 8.14
CA VAL A 18 -8.42 19.70 8.48
C VAL A 18 -9.03 20.29 7.23
N SER A 19 -8.22 20.63 6.23
CA SER A 19 -8.71 21.22 5.00
C SER A 19 -9.21 20.17 4.01
N GLY A 20 -8.67 18.99 4.03
CA GLY A 20 -9.12 17.82 3.27
C GLY A 20 -9.33 17.96 1.78
N GLY A 21 -9.79 19.09 1.32
CA GLY A 21 -10.09 19.29 -0.09
C GLY A 21 -11.31 18.50 -0.57
N SER A 22 -11.60 18.61 -1.87
CA SER A 22 -12.65 17.82 -2.48
C SER A 22 -12.17 16.39 -2.74
N LYS A 23 -13.10 15.51 -3.11
CA LYS A 23 -12.77 14.14 -3.48
C LYS A 23 -11.79 14.13 -4.65
N GLU A 24 -12.00 15.00 -5.61
CA GLU A 24 -11.14 15.12 -6.79
C GLU A 24 -9.74 15.56 -6.40
N ASP A 25 -9.61 16.50 -5.46
CA ASP A 25 -8.32 16.95 -4.96
C ASP A 25 -7.58 15.83 -4.25
N ARG A 26 -8.27 15.04 -3.46
CA ARG A 26 -7.68 13.90 -2.77
C ARG A 26 -7.21 12.85 -3.73
N ALA A 27 -8.03 12.53 -4.74
CA ALA A 27 -7.66 11.55 -5.76
C ALA A 27 -6.42 12.00 -6.53
N GLU A 28 -6.35 13.28 -6.88
CA GLU A 28 -5.21 13.85 -7.58
C GLU A 28 -3.94 13.77 -6.73
N LYS A 29 -4.04 14.08 -5.44
CA LYS A 29 -2.90 14.01 -4.54
C LYS A 29 -2.42 12.58 -4.34
N LEU A 30 -3.33 11.62 -4.25
CA LEU A 30 -2.96 10.21 -4.18
C LEU A 30 -2.26 9.75 -5.44
N LYS A 31 -2.76 10.17 -6.59
CA LYS A 31 -2.14 9.83 -7.87
C LYS A 31 -0.73 10.40 -7.94
N LYS A 32 -0.53 11.65 -7.54
CA LYS A 32 0.79 12.25 -7.49
C LYS A 32 1.71 11.53 -6.52
N HIS A 33 1.18 11.08 -5.40
CA HIS A 33 1.96 10.35 -4.40
C HIS A 33 2.53 9.06 -4.99
N ILE A 34 1.70 8.26 -5.66
CA ILE A 34 2.18 7.02 -6.26
C ILE A 34 3.08 7.26 -7.47
N ASP A 35 2.81 8.33 -8.24
CA ASP A 35 3.70 8.69 -9.36
C ASP A 35 5.08 9.09 -8.85
N ASN A 36 5.15 9.81 -7.73
CA ASN A 36 6.42 10.23 -7.13
C ASN A 36 7.23 9.06 -6.58
N LEU A 37 6.58 7.95 -6.28
CA LEU A 37 7.27 6.73 -5.83
C LEU A 37 7.85 5.94 -7.00
N ASN A 38 7.56 6.34 -8.23
CA ASN A 38 8.04 5.65 -9.43
C ASN A 38 7.61 4.18 -9.48
N LEU A 39 6.38 3.91 -9.04
CA LEU A 39 5.85 2.56 -9.04
C LEU A 39 5.53 2.12 -10.47
N PRO A 40 5.97 0.91 -10.87
CA PRO A 40 5.62 0.39 -12.20
C PRO A 40 4.11 0.27 -12.36
N GLY A 41 3.58 0.80 -13.45
CA GLY A 41 2.15 0.73 -13.73
C GLY A 41 1.32 1.84 -13.11
N ALA A 42 1.92 2.70 -12.27
CA ALA A 42 1.18 3.78 -11.61
C ALA A 42 0.50 4.71 -12.61
N GLU A 43 1.13 4.96 -13.75
CA GLU A 43 0.57 5.82 -14.79
C GLU A 43 -0.65 5.22 -15.48
N LYS A 44 -0.87 3.93 -15.32
CA LYS A 44 -1.96 3.20 -15.97
C LYS A 44 -3.18 3.01 -15.08
N VAL A 45 -3.12 3.47 -13.84
CA VAL A 45 -4.23 3.32 -12.92
C VAL A 45 -4.91 4.65 -12.65
N ASN A 46 -6.19 4.56 -12.30
CA ASN A 46 -7.00 5.70 -11.89
C ASN A 46 -7.40 5.51 -10.44
N ILE A 47 -7.51 6.62 -9.71
CA ILE A 47 -7.86 6.59 -8.30
C ILE A 47 -9.08 7.48 -8.09
N ASP A 48 -10.11 6.95 -7.44
CA ASP A 48 -11.27 7.69 -6.99
C ASP A 48 -11.34 7.60 -5.46
N VAL A 49 -11.71 8.69 -4.82
CA VAL A 49 -11.82 8.73 -3.36
C VAL A 49 -13.26 9.06 -2.99
N ALA A 50 -13.85 8.26 -2.12
CA ALA A 50 -15.19 8.50 -1.60
C ALA A 50 -15.13 9.38 -0.34
N ASP A 51 -16.27 9.92 0.06
CA ASP A 51 -16.38 10.80 1.23
C ASP A 51 -15.95 10.11 2.52
N ASP A 52 -16.12 8.79 2.61
CA ASP A 52 -15.75 8.01 3.79
C ASP A 52 -14.28 7.64 3.85
N GLY A 53 -13.49 8.06 2.86
CA GLY A 53 -12.08 7.73 2.82
C GLY A 53 -11.74 6.44 2.08
N THR A 54 -12.71 5.84 1.40
CA THR A 54 -12.45 4.66 0.56
C THR A 54 -11.83 5.10 -0.76
N ALA A 55 -10.67 4.56 -1.09
CA ALA A 55 -10.02 4.80 -2.37
C ALA A 55 -10.29 3.61 -3.29
N THR A 56 -10.78 3.88 -4.50
CA THR A 56 -11.02 2.85 -5.51
C THR A 56 -9.96 2.99 -6.60
N ILE A 57 -9.24 1.91 -6.88
CA ILE A 57 -8.18 1.90 -7.88
C ILE A 57 -8.62 1.01 -9.03
N THR A 58 -8.59 1.58 -10.25
CA THR A 58 -8.96 0.87 -11.47
C THR A 58 -7.82 0.97 -12.46
N GLY A 59 -7.80 0.08 -13.43
CA GLY A 59 -6.81 0.08 -14.51
C GLY A 59 -6.19 -1.29 -14.72
N ASP A 60 -5.19 -1.34 -15.58
CA ASP A 60 -4.48 -2.57 -15.92
C ASP A 60 -3.00 -2.40 -15.63
N VAL A 61 -2.43 -3.37 -14.93
CA VAL A 61 -0.98 -3.37 -14.67
C VAL A 61 -0.38 -4.70 -15.12
N GLY A 62 0.94 -4.72 -15.24
CA GLY A 62 1.64 -5.86 -15.82
C GLY A 62 1.73 -7.08 -14.93
N SER A 63 1.85 -6.91 -13.62
CA SER A 63 2.06 -8.02 -12.71
C SER A 63 1.31 -7.85 -11.41
N GLN A 64 1.11 -8.96 -10.70
CA GLN A 64 0.51 -8.96 -9.38
C GLN A 64 1.35 -8.15 -8.39
N GLU A 65 2.67 -8.22 -8.51
CA GLU A 65 3.60 -7.48 -7.66
C GLU A 65 3.39 -5.97 -7.82
N ASP A 66 3.28 -5.50 -9.07
CA ASP A 66 3.05 -4.08 -9.35
C ASP A 66 1.73 -3.60 -8.74
N LYS A 67 0.68 -4.41 -8.90
CA LYS A 67 -0.63 -4.11 -8.33
C LYS A 67 -0.55 -3.97 -6.81
N GLU A 68 0.11 -4.93 -6.15
CA GLU A 68 0.19 -4.93 -4.69
C GLU A 68 0.94 -3.71 -4.17
N LYS A 69 2.02 -3.32 -4.84
CA LYS A 69 2.78 -2.13 -4.44
C LYS A 69 1.95 -0.86 -4.53
N ILE A 70 1.13 -0.75 -5.58
CA ILE A 70 0.24 0.41 -5.73
C ILE A 70 -0.82 0.42 -4.63
N LEU A 71 -1.42 -0.72 -4.35
CA LEU A 71 -2.47 -0.81 -3.35
C LEU A 71 -2.00 -0.37 -1.96
N VAL A 72 -0.83 -0.86 -1.52
CA VAL A 72 -0.33 -0.50 -0.19
C VAL A 72 0.18 0.94 -0.15
N ALA A 73 0.72 1.45 -1.25
CA ALA A 73 1.16 2.85 -1.31
C ALA A 73 -0.03 3.81 -1.18
N VAL A 74 -1.16 3.48 -1.79
CA VAL A 74 -2.39 4.28 -1.66
C VAL A 74 -3.00 4.13 -0.27
N GLY A 75 -3.07 2.89 0.24
CA GLY A 75 -3.72 2.61 1.50
C GLY A 75 -2.98 3.16 2.71
N ASN A 76 -1.65 3.23 2.65
CA ASN A 76 -0.84 3.72 3.76
C ASN A 76 -0.72 5.25 3.74
N VAL A 77 -1.84 5.92 3.50
CA VAL A 77 -1.96 7.38 3.52
C VAL A 77 -3.00 7.75 4.58
N THR A 78 -2.66 8.73 5.42
CA THR A 78 -3.59 9.19 6.46
C THR A 78 -4.90 9.67 5.82
N GLY A 79 -6.01 9.15 6.30
CA GLY A 79 -7.33 9.46 5.76
C GLY A 79 -7.90 8.39 4.86
N VAL A 80 -7.08 7.43 4.40
CA VAL A 80 -7.56 6.30 3.62
C VAL A 80 -7.80 5.14 4.58
N GLY A 81 -9.06 4.74 4.74
CA GLY A 81 -9.44 3.64 5.62
C GLY A 81 -9.64 2.32 4.90
N GLN A 82 -9.88 2.39 3.59
CA GLN A 82 -10.10 1.20 2.77
C GLN A 82 -9.63 1.47 1.35
N VAL A 83 -9.14 0.43 0.70
CA VAL A 83 -8.78 0.48 -0.72
C VAL A 83 -9.60 -0.59 -1.43
N ASN A 84 -10.39 -0.15 -2.41
CA ASN A 84 -11.17 -1.05 -3.24
C ASN A 84 -10.32 -1.41 -4.47
N ASP A 85 -9.91 -2.66 -4.56
CA ASP A 85 -9.04 -3.15 -5.61
C ASP A 85 -9.87 -3.58 -6.82
N SER A 86 -9.85 -2.75 -7.86
CA SER A 86 -10.47 -3.05 -9.14
C SER A 86 -9.42 -3.05 -10.26
N VAL A 87 -8.17 -3.33 -9.91
CA VAL A 87 -7.06 -3.36 -10.86
C VAL A 87 -6.98 -4.74 -11.52
N ASN A 88 -6.85 -4.76 -12.83
CA ASN A 88 -6.62 -5.98 -13.59
C ASN A 88 -5.12 -6.21 -13.76
N VAL A 89 -4.71 -7.46 -13.66
CA VAL A 89 -3.32 -7.85 -13.84
C VAL A 89 -3.23 -8.67 -15.14
N THR A 90 -2.34 -8.22 -16.05
CA THR A 90 -2.20 -8.88 -17.35
C THR A 90 -1.41 -10.19 -17.26
N GLN A 91 -0.48 -10.29 -16.29
CA GLN A 91 0.26 -11.51 -16.01
C GLN A 91 -0.08 -11.95 -14.59
N SER A 92 -0.88 -13.00 -14.46
CA SER A 92 -1.25 -13.49 -13.15
C SER A 92 -0.04 -14.05 -12.40
N GLY A 93 -0.05 -13.85 -11.08
CA GLY A 93 1.01 -14.36 -10.20
C GLY A 93 0.40 -14.70 -8.85
N ALA A 94 1.27 -15.18 -7.95
CA ALA A 94 0.81 -15.52 -6.62
C ALA A 94 0.41 -14.27 -5.85
N GLU A 95 -0.73 -14.34 -5.18
CA GLU A 95 -1.18 -13.25 -4.31
C GLU A 95 -0.38 -13.29 -3.01
N SER A 96 0.00 -12.11 -2.54
CA SER A 96 0.70 -11.99 -1.27
C SER A 96 -0.29 -11.88 -0.12
N ARG A 97 0.19 -12.16 1.08
CA ARG A 97 -0.54 -11.84 2.29
C ARG A 97 -0.22 -10.39 2.68
N TYR A 98 -1.01 -9.84 3.57
CA TYR A 98 -0.80 -8.50 4.09
C TYR A 98 -0.71 -8.56 5.60
N TYR A 99 0.14 -7.72 6.17
CA TYR A 99 0.34 -7.67 7.61
C TYR A 99 0.26 -6.22 8.08
N THR A 100 -0.55 -5.97 9.11
CA THR A 100 -0.65 -4.65 9.72
C THR A 100 0.34 -4.57 10.88
N VAL A 101 1.27 -3.62 10.80
CA VAL A 101 2.32 -3.44 11.80
C VAL A 101 1.72 -3.03 13.14
N LYS A 102 2.23 -3.61 14.22
CA LYS A 102 1.83 -3.28 15.58
C LYS A 102 2.99 -2.58 16.28
N SER A 103 2.66 -1.85 17.34
CA SER A 103 3.68 -1.19 18.14
C SER A 103 4.73 -2.19 18.62
N GLY A 104 6.01 -1.85 18.39
CA GLY A 104 7.12 -2.72 18.79
C GLY A 104 7.55 -3.74 17.75
N ASP A 105 6.83 -3.85 16.63
CA ASP A 105 7.20 -4.80 15.57
C ASP A 105 8.46 -4.33 14.83
N THR A 106 9.22 -5.32 14.35
CA THR A 106 10.34 -5.10 13.42
C THR A 106 10.14 -6.01 12.22
N LEU A 107 10.81 -5.69 11.09
CA LEU A 107 10.71 -6.57 9.92
C LEU A 107 11.23 -7.97 10.22
N SER A 108 12.30 -8.08 11.03
CA SER A 108 12.82 -9.39 11.43
C SER A 108 11.81 -10.19 12.23
N ALA A 109 11.11 -9.54 13.16
CA ALA A 109 10.08 -10.21 13.96
C ALA A 109 8.89 -10.63 13.10
N ILE A 110 8.48 -9.76 12.17
CA ILE A 110 7.40 -10.05 11.24
C ILE A 110 7.79 -11.23 10.35
N SER A 111 9.02 -11.22 9.84
CA SER A 111 9.55 -12.30 9.00
C SER A 111 9.54 -13.63 9.75
N LYS A 112 9.94 -13.63 11.01
CA LYS A 112 9.92 -14.83 11.83
C LYS A 112 8.50 -15.37 12.00
N ALA A 113 7.54 -14.47 12.26
CA ALA A 113 6.14 -14.85 12.42
C ALA A 113 5.52 -15.38 11.13
N MET A 114 5.84 -14.77 9.99
CA MET A 114 5.20 -15.10 8.72
C MET A 114 5.90 -16.22 7.95
N TYR A 115 7.21 -16.34 8.09
CA TYR A 115 8.02 -17.32 7.34
C TYR A 115 8.73 -18.34 8.22
N GLY A 116 8.77 -18.10 9.53
CA GLY A 116 9.52 -18.94 10.44
C GLY A 116 11.00 -18.59 10.55
N SER A 117 11.47 -17.57 9.85
CA SER A 117 12.87 -17.15 9.86
C SER A 117 12.99 -15.64 9.84
N ALA A 118 13.70 -15.08 10.81
CA ALA A 118 13.95 -13.64 10.86
C ALA A 118 14.83 -13.17 9.71
N ASN A 119 15.67 -14.04 9.18
CA ASN A 119 16.60 -13.69 8.09
C ASN A 119 15.89 -13.38 6.77
N ASP A 120 14.63 -13.78 6.61
CA ASP A 120 13.86 -13.51 5.39
C ASP A 120 13.27 -12.09 5.35
N TYR A 121 13.60 -11.23 6.32
CA TYR A 121 13.06 -9.87 6.37
C TYR A 121 13.34 -9.07 5.11
N GLN A 122 14.46 -9.34 4.44
CA GLN A 122 14.83 -8.66 3.20
C GLN A 122 13.78 -8.87 2.11
N ARG A 123 13.16 -10.05 2.07
CA ARG A 123 12.08 -10.36 1.13
C ARG A 123 10.90 -9.41 1.33
N ILE A 124 10.54 -9.16 2.59
CA ILE A 124 9.45 -8.23 2.94
C ILE A 124 9.83 -6.81 2.54
N PHE A 125 11.06 -6.39 2.87
CA PHE A 125 11.53 -5.05 2.53
C PHE A 125 11.48 -4.80 1.02
N GLU A 126 12.01 -5.72 0.22
CA GLU A 126 12.03 -5.58 -1.23
C GLU A 126 10.61 -5.50 -1.82
N ALA A 127 9.69 -6.30 -1.27
CA ALA A 127 8.31 -6.31 -1.77
C ALA A 127 7.59 -5.00 -1.51
N ASN A 128 8.03 -4.22 -0.51
CA ASN A 128 7.38 -2.97 -0.12
C ASN A 128 8.14 -1.73 -0.60
N LYS A 129 9.20 -1.89 -1.38
CA LYS A 129 9.86 -0.77 -2.05
C LYS A 129 9.01 -0.31 -3.23
N PRO A 130 9.06 0.96 -3.59
CA PRO A 130 9.78 2.08 -2.98
C PRO A 130 9.02 2.78 -1.85
N MET A 131 7.81 2.31 -1.50
CA MET A 131 7.05 2.90 -0.40
C MET A 131 7.86 2.84 0.91
N LEU A 132 8.45 1.68 1.19
CA LEU A 132 9.32 1.49 2.34
C LEU A 132 10.76 1.72 1.89
N THR A 133 11.42 2.71 2.49
CA THR A 133 12.77 3.11 2.08
C THR A 133 13.86 2.57 2.99
N HIS A 134 13.51 2.07 4.18
CA HIS A 134 14.45 1.49 5.13
C HIS A 134 13.72 0.49 6.01
N PRO A 135 14.35 -0.65 6.36
CA PRO A 135 13.67 -1.67 7.18
C PRO A 135 13.18 -1.18 8.54
N ASP A 136 13.82 -0.14 9.09
CA ASP A 136 13.45 0.39 10.41
C ASP A 136 12.40 1.49 10.34
N LYS A 137 11.92 1.84 9.15
CA LYS A 137 10.94 2.92 8.99
C LYS A 137 9.49 2.43 8.97
N ILE A 138 9.23 1.26 9.47
CA ILE A 138 7.86 0.79 9.65
C ILE A 138 7.25 1.46 10.87
N TYR A 139 5.92 1.59 10.86
CA TYR A 139 5.20 2.26 11.94
C TYR A 139 3.91 1.51 12.24
N PRO A 140 3.39 1.60 13.46
CA PRO A 140 2.12 0.93 13.80
C PRO A 140 0.99 1.39 12.87
N GLY A 141 0.22 0.44 12.38
CA GLY A 141 -0.87 0.69 11.45
C GLY A 141 -0.50 0.59 9.99
N GLN A 142 0.80 0.58 9.66
CA GLN A 142 1.23 0.40 8.28
C GLN A 142 0.90 -1.01 7.80
N VAL A 143 0.37 -1.12 6.60
CA VAL A 143 0.10 -2.43 5.98
C VAL A 143 1.24 -2.77 5.04
N LEU A 144 1.83 -3.94 5.24
CA LEU A 144 2.96 -4.41 4.46
C LEU A 144 2.56 -5.60 3.60
N ILE A 145 3.17 -5.70 2.43
CA ILE A 145 3.04 -6.86 1.56
C ILE A 145 3.94 -7.96 2.09
N ILE A 146 3.37 -9.14 2.29
CA ILE A 146 4.13 -10.33 2.70
C ILE A 146 4.10 -11.31 1.53
N PRO A 147 5.11 -11.24 0.65
CA PRO A 147 5.10 -12.08 -0.56
C PRO A 147 5.17 -13.56 -0.22
N ALA A 148 4.65 -14.38 -1.12
CA ALA A 148 4.75 -15.83 -0.98
C ALA A 148 6.22 -16.26 -1.02
N LYS A 149 6.54 -17.25 -0.21
CA LYS A 149 7.90 -17.74 -0.10
C LYS A 149 8.22 -18.75 -1.19
#